data_f756ea7201ce2921a619dc391577ec61
#
_entry.id   f756ea7201ce2921a619dc391577ec61
#
_cell.length_a   1.000
_cell.length_b   1.000
_cell.length_c   1.000
_cell.angle_alpha   90.00
_cell.angle_beta   90.00
_cell.angle_gamma   90.00
#
_symmetry.space_group_name_H-M   'P 1'
#
loop_
_entity.id
_entity.type
_entity.pdbx_description
1 polymer ?
#
loop_
_entity_poly.entity_id
_entity_poly.type
_entity_poly.pdbx_seq_one_letter_code
_entity_poly.pdbx_strand_id
1 'polypeptide(L)'
;PYGEFKPLTEEAPTLTFNTIGRHLSHYVTTKVVSTKSPWLSLCRPGDLHSIPISHGEGRFIASDEQIRALIANGQVATLYTDSEGHPTYDSRYNLNGSNWSIEGITSPDGRVLGKMGHTERNGTNIAKNICGNKFQPLLEAGVKYFKG
;
A
#
# COMPACT_ATOMS: atom_id res chain seq x y z
N PRO A 1 5.55 19.39 -13.97
CA PRO A 1 5.24 19.22 -12.55
C PRO A 1 5.34 17.77 -12.09
N TYR A 2 5.33 16.80 -12.97
CA TYR A 2 5.62 15.41 -12.67
C TYR A 2 7.08 15.21 -12.96
N GLY A 3 7.95 15.11 -12.00
CA GLY A 3 9.39 15.03 -12.18
C GLY A 3 9.84 14.32 -13.47
N GLU A 4 11.04 14.53 -13.89
CA GLU A 4 11.58 13.89 -15.11
C GLU A 4 11.49 12.36 -14.98
N PHE A 5 10.98 11.69 -16.01
CA PHE A 5 11.11 10.25 -16.13
C PHE A 5 12.60 9.91 -16.28
N LYS A 6 13.16 9.31 -15.25
CA LYS A 6 14.51 8.78 -15.33
C LYS A 6 14.50 7.43 -16.04
N PRO A 7 15.52 7.11 -16.85
CA PRO A 7 15.68 5.76 -17.38
C PRO A 7 15.65 4.73 -16.25
N LEU A 8 14.95 3.63 -16.45
CA LEU A 8 14.98 2.51 -15.52
C LEU A 8 16.38 1.91 -15.50
N THR A 9 16.91 1.69 -14.31
CA THR A 9 18.16 0.96 -14.08
C THR A 9 17.85 -0.38 -13.45
N GLU A 10 18.80 -1.30 -13.47
CA GLU A 10 18.66 -2.60 -12.79
C GLU A 10 18.42 -2.46 -11.29
N GLU A 11 18.84 -1.34 -10.70
CA GLU A 11 18.68 -1.02 -9.28
C GLU A 11 17.38 -0.27 -8.96
N ALA A 12 16.56 0.05 -9.96
CA ALA A 12 15.32 0.81 -9.74
C ALA A 12 14.34 0.02 -8.87
N PRO A 13 13.65 0.66 -7.91
CA PRO A 13 12.55 0.03 -7.19
C PRO A 13 11.54 -0.57 -8.17
N THR A 14 11.08 -1.78 -7.90
CA THR A 14 10.20 -2.50 -8.82
C THR A 14 9.14 -3.32 -8.10
N LEU A 15 8.11 -3.72 -8.84
CA LEU A 15 7.19 -4.77 -8.48
C LEU A 15 7.57 -6.05 -9.23
N THR A 16 7.59 -7.18 -8.53
CA THR A 16 7.94 -8.47 -9.10
C THR A 16 7.04 -9.58 -8.59
N PHE A 17 7.30 -10.81 -9.01
CA PHE A 17 6.53 -11.98 -8.62
C PHE A 17 6.44 -12.15 -7.10
N ASN A 18 5.24 -12.53 -6.64
CA ASN A 18 5.03 -12.95 -5.26
C ASN A 18 6.02 -14.08 -4.90
N THR A 19 6.48 -14.11 -3.65
CA THR A 19 7.44 -15.15 -3.18
C THR A 19 6.93 -16.57 -3.35
N ILE A 20 5.62 -16.76 -3.35
CA ILE A 20 5.02 -18.10 -3.59
C ILE A 20 4.95 -18.50 -5.06
N GLY A 21 5.41 -17.66 -6.01
CA GLY A 21 5.47 -17.94 -7.44
C GLY A 21 4.10 -18.07 -8.14
N ARG A 22 3.02 -17.59 -7.55
CA ARG A 22 1.68 -17.67 -8.13
C ARG A 22 0.80 -16.49 -7.72
N HIS A 23 -0.34 -16.34 -8.42
CA HIS A 23 -1.38 -15.37 -8.07
C HIS A 23 -1.93 -15.61 -6.65
N LEU A 24 -2.11 -14.52 -5.90
CA LEU A 24 -2.74 -14.47 -4.59
C LEU A 24 -4.02 -13.65 -4.67
N SER A 25 -5.11 -14.19 -4.10
CA SER A 25 -6.33 -13.47 -3.83
C SER A 25 -6.72 -13.70 -2.38
N HIS A 26 -6.56 -12.66 -1.55
CA HIS A 26 -6.72 -12.77 -0.10
C HIS A 26 -7.04 -11.41 0.53
N TYR A 27 -7.57 -11.39 1.75
CA TYR A 27 -7.64 -10.19 2.58
C TYR A 27 -6.38 -10.06 3.44
N VAL A 28 -5.83 -8.86 3.48
CA VAL A 28 -4.66 -8.51 4.29
C VAL A 28 -5.01 -7.35 5.22
N THR A 29 -4.30 -7.24 6.33
CA THR A 29 -4.36 -6.06 7.18
C THR A 29 -3.29 -5.08 6.71
N THR A 30 -3.71 -3.84 6.45
CA THR A 30 -2.82 -2.75 6.09
C THR A 30 -2.92 -1.62 7.10
N LYS A 31 -1.78 -0.94 7.35
CA LYS A 31 -1.67 0.19 8.27
C LYS A 31 -1.28 1.45 7.50
N VAL A 32 -2.02 2.52 7.70
CA VAL A 32 -1.62 3.85 7.21
C VAL A 32 -0.45 4.36 8.05
N VAL A 33 0.66 4.71 7.40
CA VAL A 33 1.86 5.23 8.10
C VAL A 33 2.20 6.66 7.69
N SER A 34 1.69 7.12 6.54
CA SER A 34 1.82 8.50 6.10
C SER A 34 0.52 8.98 5.44
N THR A 35 0.12 10.20 5.74
CA THR A 35 -1.02 10.89 5.09
C THR A 35 -0.55 12.04 4.20
N LYS A 36 0.69 11.98 3.72
CA LYS A 36 1.25 12.94 2.76
C LYS A 36 0.42 13.02 1.49
N SER A 37 -0.09 11.87 1.05
CA SER A 37 -0.96 11.80 -0.12
C SER A 37 -2.34 12.38 0.16
N PRO A 38 -2.88 13.25 -0.73
CA PRO A 38 -4.27 13.71 -0.62
C PRO A 38 -5.29 12.58 -0.66
N TRP A 39 -4.95 11.45 -1.28
CA TRP A 39 -5.79 10.24 -1.28
C TRP A 39 -5.97 9.63 0.13
N LEU A 40 -5.09 9.94 1.07
CA LEU A 40 -5.14 9.49 2.46
C LEU A 40 -5.53 10.59 3.45
N SER A 41 -5.97 11.76 2.97
CA SER A 41 -6.30 12.92 3.82
C SER A 41 -7.48 12.69 4.78
N LEU A 42 -8.31 11.69 4.54
CA LEU A 42 -9.41 11.28 5.43
C LEU A 42 -9.03 10.11 6.34
N CYS A 43 -7.80 9.60 6.26
CA CYS A 43 -7.23 8.62 7.16
C CYS A 43 -6.32 9.28 8.19
N ARG A 44 -5.93 8.51 9.21
CA ARG A 44 -4.94 8.91 10.22
C ARG A 44 -3.78 7.93 10.23
N PRO A 45 -2.54 8.38 10.47
CA PRO A 45 -1.44 7.45 10.75
C PRO A 45 -1.82 6.51 11.90
N GLY A 46 -1.65 5.21 11.69
CA GLY A 46 -2.08 4.17 12.62
C GLY A 46 -3.38 3.47 12.26
N ASP A 47 -4.21 4.03 11.39
CA ASP A 47 -5.46 3.39 10.96
C ASP A 47 -5.18 2.03 10.31
N LEU A 48 -5.92 1.01 10.74
CA LEU A 48 -5.86 -0.35 10.22
C LEU A 48 -7.06 -0.64 9.33
N HIS A 49 -6.78 -1.24 8.16
CA HIS A 49 -7.83 -1.63 7.22
C HIS A 49 -7.63 -3.08 6.76
N SER A 50 -8.72 -3.82 6.64
CA SER A 50 -8.75 -5.16 6.02
C SER A 50 -9.10 -5.01 4.55
N ILE A 51 -8.12 -5.13 3.67
CA ILE A 51 -8.24 -4.84 2.24
C ILE A 51 -7.95 -6.10 1.42
N PRO A 52 -8.74 -6.40 0.36
CA PRO A 52 -8.44 -7.50 -0.53
C PRO A 52 -7.25 -7.17 -1.43
N ILE A 53 -6.40 -8.16 -1.65
CA ILE A 53 -5.34 -8.16 -2.67
C ILE A 53 -5.64 -9.21 -3.74
N SER A 54 -5.19 -8.97 -4.97
CA SER A 54 -5.39 -9.91 -6.10
C SER A 54 -4.31 -9.66 -7.15
N HIS A 55 -3.18 -10.35 -7.01
CA HIS A 55 -2.02 -10.13 -7.88
C HIS A 55 -1.07 -11.33 -7.93
N GLY A 56 -0.35 -11.48 -9.05
CA GLY A 56 0.79 -12.39 -9.22
C GLY A 56 2.13 -11.70 -9.00
N GLU A 57 2.18 -10.39 -9.26
CA GLU A 57 3.35 -9.53 -9.26
C GLU A 57 3.13 -8.32 -8.35
N GLY A 58 2.93 -8.56 -7.06
CA GLY A 58 2.68 -7.51 -6.08
C GLY A 58 3.81 -7.30 -5.08
N ARG A 59 4.95 -7.98 -5.25
CA ARG A 59 6.09 -7.88 -4.37
C ARG A 59 6.91 -6.63 -4.66
N PHE A 60 6.90 -5.67 -3.73
CA PHE A 60 7.76 -4.49 -3.81
C PHE A 60 9.19 -4.84 -3.42
N ILE A 61 10.14 -4.47 -4.28
CA ILE A 61 11.58 -4.63 -4.05
C ILE A 61 12.28 -3.29 -4.25
N ALA A 62 13.12 -2.94 -3.29
CA ALA A 62 14.03 -1.80 -3.35
C ALA A 62 15.21 -2.05 -2.41
N SER A 63 16.32 -1.32 -2.60
CA SER A 63 17.42 -1.35 -1.64
C SER A 63 17.02 -0.70 -0.31
N ASP A 64 17.70 -1.06 0.76
CA ASP A 64 17.46 -0.46 2.08
C ASP A 64 17.68 1.06 2.07
N GLU A 65 18.64 1.55 1.28
CA GLU A 65 18.90 2.97 1.11
C GLU A 65 17.72 3.68 0.45
N GLN A 66 17.18 3.10 -0.64
CA GLN A 66 16.00 3.63 -1.32
C GLN A 66 14.78 3.64 -0.40
N ILE A 67 14.57 2.57 0.39
CA ILE A 67 13.45 2.48 1.33
C ILE A 67 13.60 3.54 2.42
N ARG A 68 14.79 3.73 2.99
CA ARG A 68 15.04 4.78 3.98
C ARG A 68 14.76 6.18 3.42
N ALA A 69 15.13 6.42 2.16
CA ALA A 69 14.82 7.68 1.47
C ALA A 69 13.31 7.87 1.29
N LEU A 70 12.57 6.83 0.88
CA LEU A 70 11.11 6.87 0.78
C LEU A 70 10.46 7.18 2.13
N ILE A 71 10.93 6.56 3.21
CA ILE A 71 10.44 6.82 4.57
C ILE A 71 10.73 8.27 4.99
N ALA A 72 11.97 8.73 4.82
CA ALA A 72 12.36 10.09 5.17
C ALA A 72 11.55 11.16 4.44
N ASN A 73 11.17 10.87 3.19
CA ASN A 73 10.33 11.73 2.37
C ASN A 73 8.82 11.59 2.65
N GLY A 74 8.41 10.69 3.56
CA GLY A 74 7.00 10.39 3.84
C GLY A 74 6.26 9.72 2.68
N GLN A 75 6.99 9.08 1.76
CA GLN A 75 6.45 8.46 0.55
C GLN A 75 5.96 7.02 0.78
N VAL A 76 6.32 6.37 1.88
CA VAL A 76 5.70 5.10 2.29
C VAL A 76 4.34 5.44 2.89
N ALA A 77 3.28 5.01 2.22
CA ALA A 77 1.90 5.34 2.56
C ALA A 77 1.27 4.31 3.50
N THR A 78 1.41 3.04 3.14
CA THR A 78 0.78 1.91 3.84
C THR A 78 1.73 0.72 3.93
N LEU A 79 1.57 -0.06 5.00
CA LEU A 79 2.34 -1.28 5.27
C LEU A 79 1.40 -2.47 5.47
N TYR A 80 1.85 -3.67 5.08
CA TYR A 80 1.26 -4.93 5.55
C TYR A 80 1.58 -5.11 7.02
N THR A 81 0.60 -5.57 7.81
CA THR A 81 0.76 -5.81 9.24
C THR A 81 0.14 -7.12 9.65
N ASP A 82 0.55 -7.61 10.82
CA ASP A 82 -0.18 -8.65 11.53
C ASP A 82 -1.56 -8.13 12.02
N SER A 83 -2.28 -8.97 12.75
CA SER A 83 -3.59 -8.64 13.32
C SER A 83 -3.55 -7.53 14.38
N GLU A 84 -2.39 -7.28 14.97
CA GLU A 84 -2.17 -6.27 16.01
C GLU A 84 -1.66 -4.93 15.43
N GLY A 85 -1.40 -4.87 14.12
CA GLY A 85 -0.93 -3.68 13.43
C GLY A 85 0.59 -3.50 13.45
N HIS A 86 1.36 -4.56 13.71
CA HIS A 86 2.81 -4.53 13.62
C HIS A 86 3.27 -4.94 12.21
N PRO A 87 4.13 -4.14 11.54
CA PRO A 87 4.74 -4.54 10.27
C PRO A 87 5.49 -5.86 10.41
N THR A 88 5.35 -6.76 9.45
CA THR A 88 5.91 -8.10 9.59
C THR A 88 6.37 -8.71 8.27
N TYR A 89 7.41 -9.54 8.32
CA TYR A 89 7.85 -10.39 7.23
C TYR A 89 7.19 -11.78 7.24
N ASP A 90 6.33 -12.06 8.22
CA ASP A 90 5.60 -13.34 8.28
C ASP A 90 4.72 -13.49 7.03
N SER A 91 4.93 -14.57 6.30
CA SER A 91 4.23 -14.86 5.04
C SER A 91 2.72 -15.07 5.20
N ARG A 92 2.22 -15.19 6.41
CA ARG A 92 0.78 -15.22 6.71
C ARG A 92 0.12 -13.84 6.56
N TYR A 93 0.90 -12.77 6.64
CA TYR A 93 0.44 -11.38 6.63
C TYR A 93 1.05 -10.58 5.49
N ASN A 94 2.36 -10.68 5.28
CA ASN A 94 3.07 -10.12 4.11
C ASN A 94 3.15 -11.19 3.01
N LEU A 95 2.00 -11.49 2.44
CA LEU A 95 1.77 -12.64 1.57
C LEU A 95 2.61 -12.61 0.27
N ASN A 96 2.93 -11.44 -0.24
CA ASN A 96 3.71 -11.27 -1.46
C ASN A 96 5.23 -11.18 -1.21
N GLY A 97 5.64 -10.99 0.06
CA GLY A 97 7.04 -10.86 0.44
C GLY A 97 7.66 -9.49 0.16
N SER A 98 6.85 -8.43 0.14
CA SER A 98 7.33 -7.05 -0.06
C SER A 98 8.38 -6.63 0.96
N ASN A 99 9.43 -5.96 0.51
CA ASN A 99 10.47 -5.42 1.37
C ASN A 99 9.89 -4.43 2.38
N TRP A 100 10.34 -4.51 3.63
CA TRP A 100 9.89 -3.70 4.77
C TRP A 100 8.36 -3.66 4.93
N SER A 101 7.67 -4.71 4.48
CA SER A 101 6.20 -4.84 4.49
C SER A 101 5.49 -3.71 3.73
N ILE A 102 6.14 -3.04 2.79
CA ILE A 102 5.55 -1.94 2.04
C ILE A 102 4.40 -2.46 1.17
N GLU A 103 3.21 -1.87 1.35
CA GLU A 103 1.99 -2.15 0.59
C GLU A 103 1.68 -1.04 -0.39
N GLY A 104 1.94 0.23 -0.01
CA GLY A 104 1.68 1.38 -0.85
C GLY A 104 2.71 2.48 -0.70
N ILE A 105 3.00 3.15 -1.81
CA ILE A 105 3.93 4.29 -1.89
C ILE A 105 3.32 5.44 -2.68
N THR A 106 3.86 6.63 -2.49
CA THR A 106 3.43 7.84 -3.21
C THR A 106 4.53 8.45 -4.06
N SER A 107 4.13 9.27 -5.02
CA SER A 107 5.05 10.23 -5.65
C SER A 107 5.62 11.22 -4.63
N PRO A 108 6.75 11.92 -4.93
CA PRO A 108 7.33 12.89 -4.02
C PRO A 108 6.37 14.00 -3.60
N ASP A 109 5.44 14.41 -4.47
CA ASP A 109 4.40 15.41 -4.18
C ASP A 109 3.12 14.81 -3.55
N GLY A 110 3.06 13.49 -3.39
CA GLY A 110 1.94 12.75 -2.79
C GLY A 110 0.72 12.56 -3.70
N ARG A 111 0.67 13.17 -4.88
CA ARG A 111 -0.51 13.17 -5.76
C ARG A 111 -0.78 11.85 -6.45
N VAL A 112 0.23 11.04 -6.67
CA VAL A 112 0.12 9.68 -7.18
C VAL A 112 0.29 8.72 -6.01
N LEU A 113 -0.68 7.83 -5.82
CA LEU A 113 -0.65 6.75 -4.84
C LEU A 113 -0.69 5.41 -5.58
N GLY A 114 0.33 4.60 -5.42
CA GLY A 114 0.37 3.22 -5.87
C GLY A 114 0.27 2.27 -4.67
N LYS A 115 -0.63 1.29 -4.74
CA LYS A 115 -0.81 0.30 -3.68
C LYS A 115 -1.31 -1.04 -4.25
N MET A 116 -1.09 -2.11 -3.51
CA MET A 116 -1.49 -3.46 -3.91
C MET A 116 -2.92 -3.82 -3.51
N GLY A 117 -3.42 -3.24 -2.44
CA GLY A 117 -4.77 -3.49 -1.95
C GLY A 117 -5.84 -2.79 -2.78
N HIS A 118 -6.92 -3.51 -3.06
CA HIS A 118 -8.08 -3.05 -3.81
C HIS A 118 -9.11 -2.41 -2.90
N THR A 119 -8.94 -1.15 -2.55
CA THR A 119 -9.86 -0.38 -1.70
C THR A 119 -11.25 -0.23 -2.34
N GLU A 120 -11.33 -0.25 -3.66
CA GLU A 120 -12.58 -0.17 -4.42
C GLU A 120 -13.46 -1.42 -4.27
N ARG A 121 -12.90 -2.55 -3.84
CA ARG A 121 -13.65 -3.80 -3.62
C ARG A 121 -14.31 -3.83 -2.24
N ASN A 122 -15.01 -2.77 -1.91
CA ASN A 122 -15.77 -2.61 -0.68
C ASN A 122 -17.26 -2.39 -0.99
N GLY A 123 -18.14 -2.83 -0.11
CA GLY A 123 -19.58 -2.64 -0.26
C GLY A 123 -20.39 -3.33 0.82
N THR A 124 -21.68 -2.99 0.87
CA THR A 124 -22.62 -3.60 1.80
C THR A 124 -22.68 -5.10 1.55
N ASN A 125 -22.49 -5.89 2.58
CA ASN A 125 -22.54 -7.36 2.54
C ASN A 125 -21.36 -8.06 1.84
N ILE A 126 -20.29 -7.35 1.48
CA ILE A 126 -19.07 -7.97 0.97
C ILE A 126 -18.20 -8.41 2.15
N ALA A 127 -17.61 -9.61 2.06
CA ALA A 127 -16.66 -10.19 3.01
C ALA A 127 -17.11 -10.10 4.49
N LYS A 128 -18.37 -10.45 4.78
CA LYS A 128 -18.94 -10.40 6.14
C LYS A 128 -18.18 -11.24 7.17
N ASN A 129 -17.56 -12.32 6.73
CA ASN A 129 -16.75 -13.23 7.52
C ASN A 129 -15.30 -12.78 7.75
N ILE A 130 -14.89 -11.65 7.16
CA ILE A 130 -13.57 -11.07 7.37
C ILE A 130 -13.66 -9.99 8.44
N CYS A 131 -12.85 -10.09 9.47
CA CYS A 131 -12.78 -9.09 10.55
C CYS A 131 -12.09 -7.81 10.09
N GLY A 132 -12.29 -6.72 10.84
CA GLY A 132 -11.61 -5.44 10.64
C GLY A 132 -12.39 -4.43 9.78
N ASN A 133 -11.86 -3.22 9.73
CA ASN A 133 -12.41 -2.12 8.93
C ASN A 133 -12.05 -2.30 7.46
N LYS A 134 -13.06 -2.43 6.60
CA LYS A 134 -12.89 -2.63 5.15
C LYS A 134 -13.02 -1.34 4.36
N PHE A 135 -13.48 -0.28 5.01
CA PHE A 135 -13.70 1.02 4.38
C PHE A 135 -12.46 1.91 4.55
N GLN A 136 -11.74 2.13 3.47
CA GLN A 136 -10.63 3.08 3.39
C GLN A 136 -11.04 4.21 2.43
N PRO A 137 -11.29 5.44 2.91
CA PRO A 137 -11.96 6.51 2.13
C PRO A 137 -11.02 7.20 1.13
N LEU A 138 -10.34 6.41 0.27
CA LEU A 138 -9.40 6.96 -0.72
C LEU A 138 -10.08 7.79 -1.79
N LEU A 139 -11.18 7.27 -2.37
CA LEU A 139 -11.88 7.94 -3.46
C LEU A 139 -12.56 9.21 -2.97
N GLU A 140 -13.17 9.17 -1.78
CA GLU A 140 -13.77 10.33 -1.12
C GLU A 140 -12.72 11.41 -0.82
N ALA A 141 -11.55 10.99 -0.33
CA ALA A 141 -10.43 11.89 -0.06
C ALA A 141 -9.93 12.55 -1.36
N GLY A 142 -9.76 11.78 -2.42
CA GLY A 142 -9.39 12.28 -3.74
C GLY A 142 -10.42 13.28 -4.29
N VAL A 143 -11.70 12.92 -4.27
CA VAL A 143 -12.78 13.82 -4.70
C VAL A 143 -12.76 15.13 -3.92
N LYS A 144 -12.64 15.06 -2.59
CA LYS A 144 -12.56 16.23 -1.73
C LYS A 144 -11.38 17.15 -2.08
N TYR A 145 -10.24 16.56 -2.38
CA TYR A 145 -9.02 17.31 -2.71
C TYR A 145 -9.07 17.97 -4.09
N PHE A 146 -9.54 17.23 -5.13
CA PHE A 146 -9.48 17.71 -6.51
C PHE A 146 -10.69 18.53 -6.95
N LYS A 147 -11.80 18.47 -6.21
CA LYS A 147 -12.99 19.32 -6.49
C LYS A 147 -13.00 20.63 -5.69
N GLY A 148 -12.13 20.81 -4.72
CA GLY A 148 -12.05 21.98 -3.86
C GLY A 148 -13.08 21.93 -2.76
#